data_ed92a0f627f8e3dc514e8b7e1cbaa889
#
_entry.id   ed92a0f627f8e3dc514e8b7e1cbaa889
#
_cell.length_a   1.000
_cell.length_b   1.000
_cell.length_c   1.000
_cell.angle_alpha   90.00
_cell.angle_beta   90.00
_cell.angle_gamma   90.00
#
_symmetry.space_group_name_H-M   'P 1'
#
loop_
_entity.id
_entity.type
_entity.pdbx_description
1 polymer ?
#
loop_
_entity_poly.entity_id
_entity_poly.type
_entity_poly.pdbx_seq_one_letter_code
_entity_poly.pdbx_strand_id
1 'polypeptide(L)'
;NHSTKQLISKDEVAQYICDNESLPSNYVNKAEGRRLYESKTGRSFNKWNFNPWITLGVMIGGDVFENKEQNLPVGIYWEADVDYFGENRGMKRLVYSKGCQIYYTNNHYKTFEKLNIKANP
;
A
#
# COMPACT_ATOMS: atom_id res chain seq x y z
N ASN A 1 11.82 -20.25 11.55
CA ASN A 1 11.22 -20.01 11.26
C ASN A 1 11.01 -19.23 10.59
N HIS A 2 10.72 -19.08 10.24
CA HIS A 2 10.41 -18.31 9.66
C HIS A 2 9.31 -18.15 9.13
N SER A 3 8.62 -17.91 9.69
CA SER A 3 7.29 -17.56 9.26
C SER A 3 7.34 -16.14 8.75
N THR A 4 7.13 -16.04 7.48
CA THR A 4 6.97 -14.77 6.84
C THR A 4 5.68 -14.16 7.40
N LYS A 5 5.82 -13.28 8.36
CA LYS A 5 4.70 -12.52 8.83
C LYS A 5 4.19 -11.64 7.69
N GLN A 6 2.92 -11.76 7.38
CA GLN A 6 2.32 -10.96 6.32
C GLN A 6 1.96 -9.60 6.88
N LEU A 7 2.55 -8.54 6.34
CA LEU A 7 2.40 -7.20 6.89
C LEU A 7 1.28 -6.46 6.19
N ILE A 8 0.29 -6.04 6.95
CA ILE A 8 -0.87 -5.34 6.40
C ILE A 8 -1.20 -4.05 7.11
N SER A 9 -0.67 -3.83 8.32
CA SER A 9 -1.00 -2.66 9.11
C SER A 9 -0.11 -1.47 8.76
N LYS A 10 -0.61 -0.28 9.02
CA LYS A 10 0.11 0.97 8.74
C LYS A 10 1.52 0.96 9.31
N ASP A 11 1.64 0.66 10.60
CA ASP A 11 2.94 0.76 11.26
C ASP A 11 3.91 -0.32 10.79
N GLU A 12 3.44 -1.54 10.61
CA GLU A 12 4.28 -2.64 10.17
C GLU A 12 4.79 -2.41 8.74
N VAL A 13 3.90 -1.99 7.85
CA VAL A 13 4.28 -1.75 6.46
C VAL A 13 5.22 -0.56 6.37
N ALA A 14 4.93 0.51 7.11
CA ALA A 14 5.78 1.69 7.10
C ALA A 14 7.19 1.36 7.61
N GLN A 15 7.30 0.57 8.67
CA GLN A 15 8.60 0.18 9.19
C GLN A 15 9.36 -0.68 8.18
N TYR A 16 8.65 -1.60 7.51
CA TYR A 16 9.28 -2.43 6.49
C TYR A 16 9.82 -1.59 5.34
N ILE A 17 9.05 -0.61 4.87
CA ILE A 17 9.50 0.28 3.79
C ILE A 17 10.74 1.05 4.24
N CYS A 18 10.72 1.55 5.47
CA CYS A 18 11.84 2.31 6.00
C CYS A 18 13.11 1.45 6.07
N ASP A 19 12.97 0.20 6.50
CA ASP A 19 14.12 -0.70 6.67
C ASP A 19 14.66 -1.25 5.36
N ASN A 20 13.79 -1.44 4.36
CA ASN A 20 14.15 -2.19 3.15
C ASN A 20 14.05 -1.38 1.86
N GLU A 21 13.48 -0.19 1.90
CA GLU A 21 13.24 0.66 0.74
C GLU A 21 12.40 -0.04 -0.34
N SER A 22 11.53 -0.94 0.10
CA SER A 22 10.66 -1.70 -0.80
C SER A 22 9.46 -2.21 0.00
N LEU A 23 8.40 -2.59 -0.71
CA LEU A 23 7.20 -3.14 -0.08
C LEU A 23 7.41 -4.58 0.32
N PRO A 24 6.69 -5.06 1.35
CA PRO A 24 6.68 -6.49 1.67
C PRO A 24 6.23 -7.34 0.49
N SER A 25 6.60 -8.62 0.51
CA SER A 25 6.35 -9.53 -0.61
C SER A 25 4.86 -9.81 -0.84
N ASN A 26 4.00 -9.50 0.12
CA ASN A 26 2.56 -9.69 -0.05
C ASN A 26 1.90 -8.55 -0.83
N TYR A 27 2.68 -7.59 -1.33
CA TYR A 27 2.16 -6.49 -2.13
C TYR A 27 2.33 -6.76 -3.62
N VAL A 28 1.31 -6.38 -4.39
CA VAL A 28 1.38 -6.35 -5.86
C VAL A 28 0.81 -5.01 -6.33
N ASN A 29 1.21 -4.57 -7.52
CA ASN A 29 0.66 -3.33 -8.07
C ASN A 29 -0.75 -3.56 -8.61
N LYS A 30 -1.41 -2.49 -9.04
CA LYS A 30 -2.79 -2.58 -9.50
C LYS A 30 -2.94 -3.47 -10.72
N ALA A 31 -2.01 -3.41 -11.66
CA ALA A 31 -2.07 -4.23 -12.87
C ALA A 31 -2.00 -5.72 -12.51
N GLU A 32 -1.08 -6.09 -11.64
CA GLU A 32 -0.95 -7.48 -11.21
C GLU A 32 -2.15 -7.91 -10.38
N GLY A 33 -2.67 -7.03 -9.53
CA GLY A 33 -3.87 -7.33 -8.75
C GLY A 33 -5.08 -7.61 -9.62
N ARG A 34 -5.26 -6.83 -10.68
CA ARG A 34 -6.35 -7.08 -11.63
C ARG A 34 -6.18 -8.42 -12.33
N ARG A 35 -4.95 -8.74 -12.73
CA ARG A 35 -4.67 -10.03 -13.37
C ARG A 35 -4.98 -11.20 -12.43
N LEU A 36 -4.60 -11.08 -11.17
CA LEU A 36 -4.90 -12.10 -10.16
C LEU A 36 -6.39 -12.27 -9.94
N TYR A 37 -7.13 -11.16 -9.91
CA TYR A 37 -8.57 -11.21 -9.75
C TYR A 37 -9.21 -12.01 -10.88
N GLU A 38 -8.85 -11.71 -12.12
CA GLU A 38 -9.41 -12.39 -13.27
C GLU A 38 -9.01 -13.86 -13.32
N SER A 39 -7.77 -14.15 -12.97
CA SER A 39 -7.29 -15.52 -12.93
C SER A 39 -7.99 -16.34 -11.84
N LYS A 40 -8.17 -15.75 -10.67
CA LYS A 40 -8.70 -16.50 -9.52
C LYS A 40 -10.21 -16.62 -9.55
N THR A 41 -10.92 -15.62 -10.05
CA THR A 41 -12.39 -15.62 -10.05
C THR A 41 -12.99 -16.05 -11.39
N GLY A 42 -12.22 -15.99 -12.46
CA GLY A 42 -12.73 -16.25 -13.80
C GLY A 42 -13.62 -15.14 -14.33
N ARG A 43 -13.65 -14.00 -13.67
CA ARG A 43 -14.48 -12.85 -14.05
C ARG A 43 -13.62 -11.69 -14.48
N SER A 44 -14.13 -10.87 -15.40
CA SER A 44 -13.43 -9.66 -15.81
C SER A 44 -13.40 -8.66 -14.67
N PHE A 45 -12.24 -8.04 -14.48
CA PHE A 45 -12.10 -7.01 -13.47
C PHE A 45 -12.92 -5.79 -13.87
N ASN A 46 -13.65 -5.24 -12.91
CA ASN A 46 -14.44 -4.03 -13.13
C ASN A 46 -13.92 -2.87 -12.29
N LYS A 47 -13.88 -3.04 -10.97
CA LYS A 47 -13.42 -1.97 -10.08
C LYS A 47 -12.97 -2.56 -8.74
N TRP A 48 -12.25 -1.73 -7.98
CA TRP A 48 -11.72 -2.13 -6.68
C TRP A 48 -12.79 -2.01 -5.59
N ASN A 49 -13.87 -2.79 -5.70
CA ASN A 49 -14.97 -2.76 -4.74
C ASN A 49 -14.95 -3.98 -3.81
N PHE A 50 -13.78 -4.52 -3.56
CA PHE A 50 -13.60 -5.69 -2.71
C PHE A 50 -12.32 -5.52 -1.90
N ASN A 51 -12.13 -6.37 -0.89
CA ASN A 51 -10.92 -6.38 -0.07
C ASN A 51 -9.91 -7.35 -0.72
N PRO A 52 -8.81 -6.85 -1.29
CA PRO A 52 -7.86 -7.71 -1.99
C PRO A 52 -7.20 -8.74 -1.08
N TRP A 53 -7.00 -8.42 0.20
CA TRP A 53 -6.38 -9.36 1.12
C TRP A 53 -7.27 -10.59 1.32
N ILE A 54 -8.58 -10.37 1.56
CA ILE A 54 -9.53 -11.47 1.75
C ILE A 54 -9.75 -12.21 0.43
N THR A 55 -9.92 -11.50 -0.66
CA THR A 55 -10.29 -12.08 -1.94
C THR A 55 -9.12 -12.74 -2.65
N LEU A 56 -7.94 -12.12 -2.60
CA LEU A 56 -6.79 -12.54 -3.41
C LEU A 56 -5.57 -12.94 -2.58
N GLY A 57 -5.56 -12.60 -1.29
CA GLY A 57 -4.41 -12.88 -0.44
C GLY A 57 -3.25 -11.93 -0.69
N VAL A 58 -3.52 -10.75 -1.23
CA VAL A 58 -2.47 -9.74 -1.50
C VAL A 58 -2.93 -8.37 -1.04
N MET A 59 -1.95 -7.49 -0.86
CA MET A 59 -2.18 -6.06 -0.65
C MET A 59 -1.81 -5.33 -1.94
N ILE A 60 -2.43 -4.18 -2.19
CA ILE A 60 -2.17 -3.42 -3.41
C ILE A 60 -1.23 -2.27 -3.09
N GLY A 61 -0.15 -2.14 -3.85
CA GLY A 61 0.80 -1.05 -3.67
C GLY A 61 1.94 -1.11 -4.67
N GLY A 62 2.72 -0.03 -4.70
CA GLY A 62 3.88 0.06 -5.58
C GLY A 62 3.65 0.92 -6.82
N ASP A 63 2.45 1.43 -7.02
CA ASP A 63 2.19 2.34 -8.12
C ASP A 63 2.66 3.75 -7.77
N VAL A 64 3.00 4.53 -8.80
CA VAL A 64 3.46 5.89 -8.61
C VAL A 64 2.31 6.76 -8.12
N PHE A 65 2.60 7.59 -7.10
CA PHE A 65 1.68 8.62 -6.64
C PHE A 65 2.16 9.97 -7.18
N GLU A 66 1.32 10.63 -7.96
CA GLU A 66 1.77 11.80 -8.73
C GLU A 66 1.81 13.11 -7.95
N ASN A 67 1.24 13.18 -6.76
CA ASN A 67 1.23 14.39 -5.93
C ASN A 67 0.69 15.60 -6.70
N LYS A 68 -0.34 15.40 -7.51
CA LYS A 68 -0.88 16.43 -8.39
C LYS A 68 -1.35 17.68 -7.64
N GLU A 69 -1.88 17.48 -6.44
CA GLU A 69 -2.40 18.60 -5.64
C GLU A 69 -1.32 19.26 -4.80
N GLN A 70 -0.09 18.74 -4.88
CA GLN A 70 1.08 19.31 -4.20
C GLN A 70 0.89 19.41 -2.68
N ASN A 71 0.16 18.47 -2.10
CA ASN A 71 -0.02 18.40 -0.65
C ASN A 71 1.24 17.90 0.06
N LEU A 72 2.16 17.26 -0.69
CA LEU A 72 3.44 16.80 -0.18
C LEU A 72 4.57 17.57 -0.85
N PRO A 73 5.75 17.61 -0.24
CA PRO A 73 6.91 18.25 -0.88
C PRO A 73 7.20 17.65 -2.25
N VAL A 74 7.84 18.44 -3.12
CA VAL A 74 8.21 17.96 -4.45
C VAL A 74 9.11 16.73 -4.31
N GLY A 75 8.81 15.68 -5.10
CA GLY A 75 9.58 14.46 -5.07
C GLY A 75 8.87 13.34 -5.82
N ILE A 76 9.49 12.17 -5.82
CA ILE A 76 8.93 10.98 -6.45
C ILE A 76 8.35 10.10 -5.36
N TYR A 77 7.09 9.74 -5.49
CA TYR A 77 6.37 8.99 -4.47
C TYR A 77 5.71 7.76 -5.06
N TRP A 78 5.52 6.77 -4.21
CA TRP A 78 4.73 5.56 -4.51
C TRP A 78 3.66 5.42 -3.45
N GLU A 79 2.59 4.70 -3.78
CA GLU A 79 1.47 4.51 -2.85
C GLU A 79 1.29 3.03 -2.51
N ALA A 80 0.75 2.78 -1.33
CA ALA A 80 0.46 1.43 -0.87
C ALA A 80 -0.78 1.46 0.02
N ASP A 81 -1.65 0.47 -0.16
CA ASP A 81 -2.81 0.31 0.70
C ASP A 81 -2.37 -0.26 2.05
N VAL A 82 -3.07 0.11 3.11
CA VAL A 82 -2.87 -0.47 4.44
C VAL A 82 -4.21 -0.60 5.14
N ASP A 83 -4.25 -1.46 6.15
CA ASP A 83 -5.37 -1.54 7.09
C ASP A 83 -6.71 -1.81 6.39
N TYR A 84 -6.79 -2.94 5.69
CA TYR A 84 -8.08 -3.39 5.13
C TYR A 84 -8.91 -3.98 6.27
N PHE A 85 -9.96 -3.29 6.68
CA PHE A 85 -10.74 -3.70 7.84
C PHE A 85 -12.12 -4.26 7.51
N GLY A 86 -12.58 -4.16 6.29
CA GLY A 86 -13.93 -4.58 5.95
C GLY A 86 -13.97 -5.35 4.65
N GLU A 87 -15.14 -5.37 4.05
CA GLU A 87 -15.36 -6.08 2.80
C GLU A 87 -14.75 -5.34 1.62
N ASN A 88 -14.43 -4.07 1.79
CA ASN A 88 -13.90 -3.22 0.74
C ASN A 88 -12.44 -2.87 0.99
N ARG A 89 -11.82 -2.32 -0.04
CA ARG A 89 -10.43 -1.89 0.00
C ARG A 89 -10.19 -0.72 0.97
N GLY A 90 -11.21 0.10 1.21
CA GLY A 90 -11.08 1.23 2.13
C GLY A 90 -10.29 2.38 1.54
N MET A 91 -9.95 3.36 2.40
CA MET A 91 -9.32 4.60 1.98
C MET A 91 -7.96 4.86 2.63
N LYS A 92 -7.44 3.91 3.40
CA LYS A 92 -6.18 4.11 4.13
C LYS A 92 -5.00 3.75 3.25
N ARG A 93 -4.03 4.67 3.17
CA ARG A 93 -2.88 4.52 2.27
C ARG A 93 -1.62 5.03 2.92
N LEU A 94 -0.49 4.47 2.50
CA LEU A 94 0.82 5.08 2.72
C LEU A 94 1.30 5.67 1.40
N VAL A 95 1.95 6.82 1.47
CA VAL A 95 2.64 7.41 0.32
C VAL A 95 4.08 7.59 0.76
N TYR A 96 5.01 7.00 0.01
CA TYR A 96 6.39 6.93 0.46
C TYR A 96 7.36 7.30 -0.65
N SER A 97 8.53 7.75 -0.23
CA SER A 97 9.64 8.11 -1.09
C SER A 97 10.91 7.50 -0.52
N LYS A 98 12.00 7.62 -1.25
CA LYS A 98 13.29 7.09 -0.78
C LYS A 98 13.76 7.82 0.48
N GLY A 99 14.56 7.12 1.27
CA GLY A 99 15.11 7.70 2.49
C GLY A 99 14.14 7.71 3.65
N CYS A 100 13.21 6.75 3.68
CA CYS A 100 12.26 6.62 4.78
C CYS A 100 11.36 7.86 4.93
N GLN A 101 10.95 8.44 3.80
CA GLN A 101 10.01 9.54 3.79
C GLN A 101 8.63 8.97 3.59
N ILE A 102 7.85 8.80 4.66
CA ILE A 102 6.59 8.08 4.64
C ILE A 102 5.47 8.93 5.20
N TYR A 103 4.38 9.02 4.45
CA TYR A 103 3.18 9.76 4.83
C TYR A 103 2.00 8.82 4.87
N TYR A 104 1.08 9.09 5.79
CA TYR A 104 -0.12 8.29 5.96
C TYR A 104 -1.35 9.16 5.66
N THR A 105 -2.33 8.57 4.97
CA THR A 105 -3.63 9.20 4.77
C THR A 105 -4.72 8.17 5.13
N ASN A 106 -5.75 8.63 5.83
CA ASN A 106 -6.90 7.78 6.16
C ASN A 106 -8.16 8.18 5.38
N ASN A 107 -8.02 9.12 4.44
CA ASN A 107 -9.18 9.66 3.73
C ASN A 107 -8.93 9.79 2.22
N HIS A 108 -8.17 8.86 1.68
CA HIS A 108 -7.89 8.74 0.25
C HIS A 108 -7.24 10.01 -0.30
N TYR A 109 -6.12 10.39 0.33
CA TYR A 109 -5.22 11.47 -0.13
C TYR A 109 -5.72 12.89 0.09
N LYS A 110 -6.75 13.07 0.90
CA LYS A 110 -7.22 14.44 1.18
C LYS A 110 -6.33 15.14 2.18
N THR A 111 -5.90 14.42 3.21
CA THR A 111 -4.96 14.94 4.20
C THR A 111 -3.88 13.90 4.46
N PHE A 112 -2.71 14.36 4.92
CA PHE A 112 -1.56 13.47 5.16
C PHE A 112 -0.95 13.75 6.52
N GLU A 113 -0.41 12.69 7.11
CA GLU A 113 0.36 12.76 8.35
C GLU A 113 1.74 12.18 8.08
N LYS A 114 2.80 12.95 8.31
CA LYS A 114 4.14 12.42 8.15
C LYS A 114 4.47 11.51 9.33
N LEU A 115 4.91 10.29 9.03
CA LEU A 115 5.25 9.32 10.06
C LEU A 115 6.71 9.49 10.49
N ASN A 116 6.94 9.47 11.80
CA ASN A 116 8.28 9.58 12.36
C ASN A 116 8.80 8.17 12.61
N ILE A 117 9.35 7.56 11.57
CA ILE A 117 9.85 6.19 11.62
C ILE A 117 11.34 6.23 11.30
N LYS A 118 12.11 5.40 12.01
CA LYS A 118 13.54 5.28 11.79
C LYS A 118 13.86 3.87 11.36
N ALA A 119 14.78 3.75 10.41
CA ALA A 119 15.24 2.45 9.98
C ALA A 119 15.95 1.76 11.14
N ASN A 120 15.77 0.45 11.25
CA ASN A 120 16.48 -0.35 12.21
C ASN A 120 17.93 -0.52 11.76
N PRO A 121 18.91 -0.47 12.69
CA PRO A 121 20.32 -0.64 12.33
C PRO A 121 20.62 -2.04 11.81
#